data_ccab816ab1e1f8902728187755daf77a
#
_entry.id   ccab816ab1e1f8902728187755daf77a
#
_cell.length_a   1.000
_cell.length_b   1.000
_cell.length_c   1.000
_cell.angle_alpha   90.00
_cell.angle_beta   90.00
_cell.angle_gamma   90.00
#
_symmetry.space_group_name_H-M   'P 1'
#
loop_
_entity.id
_entity.type
_entity.pdbx_description
1 polymer ?
#
loop_
_entity_poly.entity_id
_entity_poly.type
_entity_poly.pdbx_seq_one_letter_code
_entity_poly.pdbx_strand_id
1 'polypeptide(L)'
;GVNPSKTCEFSSDGDSKTGTIGYTLFPENVDPAAEYNGWFTVRYGVGETLFKMDDKLEVKPWLAEKIEAVSDLEWKITLKDKVTFQNGEKMTGEKVKASLERLIKTSERAASDMGIDSISAEGQTVTIKTKAVQPIMANLLAEPYSAIVNTTGKSASDKAPVGTGPYMVTKYTPESGAELKAYDDYWDGKQKVANLKIKYFSDPTAISAALKSKEVDAVYGLPYANLSTYASDKNYKISEVEGSRYLAYYYNFENPYVADDKFRQALDSLVDKKTYSESLFKGSAVPAVGPFPKGFAFALQKSVHEFNVDKAKKLLDEAGYK
;
A
#
# COMPACT_ATOMS: atom_id res chain seq x y z
N GLY A 1 21.32 -13.42 0.63
CA GLY A 1 21.52 -12.36 -0.35
C GLY A 1 20.78 -12.70 -1.63
N VAL A 2 19.64 -12.07 -1.85
CA VAL A 2 18.90 -12.23 -3.11
C VAL A 2 19.60 -11.33 -4.14
N ASN A 3 20.11 -11.94 -5.20
CA ASN A 3 20.74 -11.22 -6.29
C ASN A 3 19.68 -10.45 -7.09
N PRO A 4 19.70 -9.11 -7.15
CA PRO A 4 18.67 -8.32 -7.79
C PRO A 4 18.71 -8.30 -9.33
N SER A 5 19.51 -9.13 -9.96
CA SER A 5 19.80 -9.02 -11.40
C SER A 5 19.03 -9.95 -12.34
N LYS A 6 18.00 -10.68 -11.86
CA LYS A 6 17.10 -11.37 -12.78
C LYS A 6 15.84 -10.53 -13.01
N THR A 7 15.90 -9.70 -14.01
CA THR A 7 14.73 -8.99 -14.58
C THR A 7 13.70 -10.01 -15.07
N CYS A 8 12.44 -9.79 -14.73
CA CYS A 8 11.34 -10.49 -15.40
C CYS A 8 11.44 -10.18 -16.91
N GLU A 9 11.55 -11.20 -17.73
CA GLU A 9 11.44 -11.02 -19.17
C GLU A 9 9.97 -11.07 -19.53
N PHE A 10 9.46 -9.95 -20.06
CA PHE A 10 8.10 -9.85 -20.57
C PHE A 10 8.06 -10.23 -22.04
N SER A 11 6.92 -10.76 -22.50
CA SER A 11 6.71 -11.04 -23.91
C SER A 11 6.88 -9.77 -24.75
N SER A 12 7.58 -9.89 -25.89
CA SER A 12 7.74 -8.79 -26.83
C SER A 12 6.78 -8.96 -28.00
N ASP A 13 6.00 -7.93 -28.28
CA ASP A 13 5.15 -7.84 -29.46
C ASP A 13 5.75 -6.74 -30.36
N GLY A 14 6.56 -7.16 -31.36
CA GLY A 14 7.31 -6.24 -32.20
C GLY A 14 8.40 -5.47 -31.45
N ASP A 15 8.59 -4.17 -31.75
CA ASP A 15 9.57 -3.29 -31.11
C ASP A 15 9.16 -2.78 -29.73
N SER A 16 7.93 -3.07 -29.27
CA SER A 16 7.43 -2.62 -27.97
C SER A 16 7.18 -3.81 -27.03
N LYS A 17 7.85 -3.77 -25.86
CA LYS A 17 7.65 -4.75 -24.78
C LYS A 17 6.34 -4.46 -24.06
N THR A 18 5.50 -5.48 -23.92
CA THR A 18 4.25 -5.42 -23.15
C THR A 18 4.31 -6.41 -22.00
N GLY A 19 4.07 -5.95 -20.78
CA GLY A 19 3.89 -6.80 -19.62
C GLY A 19 2.43 -6.83 -19.20
N THR A 20 1.94 -8.01 -18.81
CA THR A 20 0.57 -8.19 -18.31
C THR A 20 0.61 -8.68 -16.86
N ILE A 21 -0.07 -7.96 -15.98
CA ILE A 21 -0.11 -8.28 -14.55
C ILE A 21 -1.56 -8.57 -14.16
N GLY A 22 -1.77 -9.73 -13.53
CA GLY A 22 -3.05 -10.11 -12.97
C GLY A 22 -3.21 -9.64 -11.53
N TYR A 23 -4.39 -9.12 -11.20
CA TYR A 23 -4.76 -8.69 -9.84
C TYR A 23 -6.08 -9.34 -9.43
N THR A 24 -6.19 -9.69 -8.15
CA THR A 24 -7.43 -10.18 -7.54
C THR A 24 -8.28 -9.07 -6.93
N LEU A 25 -7.71 -7.87 -6.82
CA LEU A 25 -8.40 -6.65 -6.40
C LEU A 25 -8.22 -5.59 -7.48
N PHE A 26 -9.27 -4.86 -7.77
CA PHE A 26 -9.25 -3.80 -8.79
C PHE A 26 -10.19 -2.66 -8.38
N PRO A 27 -9.72 -1.42 -8.31
CA PRO A 27 -10.56 -0.31 -7.87
C PRO A 27 -11.50 0.16 -8.98
N GLU A 28 -12.57 0.83 -8.60
CA GLU A 28 -13.49 1.45 -9.53
C GLU A 28 -12.80 2.51 -10.40
N ASN A 29 -11.88 3.25 -9.79
CA ASN A 29 -11.04 4.24 -10.44
C ASN A 29 -9.69 4.36 -9.72
N VAL A 30 -8.76 5.14 -10.27
CA VAL A 30 -7.43 5.35 -9.69
C VAL A 30 -7.19 6.79 -9.20
N ASP A 31 -8.25 7.49 -8.81
CA ASP A 31 -8.12 8.74 -8.08
C ASP A 31 -7.56 8.47 -6.67
N PRO A 32 -6.36 8.94 -6.35
CA PRO A 32 -5.75 8.63 -5.05
C PRO A 32 -6.51 9.22 -3.86
N ALA A 33 -7.26 10.31 -4.08
CA ALA A 33 -8.02 10.97 -3.02
C ALA A 33 -9.35 10.26 -2.69
N ALA A 34 -9.81 9.34 -3.54
CA ALA A 34 -11.08 8.62 -3.36
C ALA A 34 -10.85 7.26 -2.71
N GLU A 35 -11.63 6.94 -1.68
CA GLU A 35 -11.61 5.65 -0.98
C GLU A 35 -10.18 5.18 -0.64
N TYR A 36 -9.83 3.94 -1.01
CA TYR A 36 -8.49 3.37 -0.87
C TYR A 36 -7.76 3.25 -2.21
N ASN A 37 -8.20 3.99 -3.22
CA ASN A 37 -7.70 3.86 -4.58
C ASN A 37 -6.24 4.28 -4.75
N GLY A 38 -5.71 5.13 -3.86
CA GLY A 38 -4.31 5.55 -3.88
C GLY A 38 -3.32 4.38 -3.84
N TRP A 39 -3.65 3.29 -3.16
CA TRP A 39 -2.84 2.07 -3.15
C TRP A 39 -2.60 1.54 -4.56
N PHE A 40 -3.61 1.59 -5.40
CA PHE A 40 -3.54 1.14 -6.80
C PHE A 40 -2.88 2.17 -7.68
N THR A 41 -3.16 3.46 -7.48
CA THR A 41 -2.51 4.56 -8.20
C THR A 41 -1.00 4.48 -8.09
N VAL A 42 -0.48 4.26 -6.89
CA VAL A 42 0.96 4.12 -6.63
C VAL A 42 1.48 2.77 -7.15
N ARG A 43 0.76 1.69 -6.89
CA ARG A 43 1.17 0.35 -7.28
C ARG A 43 1.26 0.17 -8.81
N TYR A 44 0.35 0.80 -9.55
CA TYR A 44 0.40 0.75 -11.02
C TYR A 44 1.46 1.67 -11.62
N GLY A 45 2.13 2.47 -10.80
CA GLY A 45 3.16 3.37 -11.26
C GLY A 45 2.63 4.68 -11.87
N VAL A 46 1.38 5.05 -11.58
CA VAL A 46 0.77 6.29 -12.09
C VAL A 46 1.11 7.48 -11.22
N GLY A 47 1.00 7.32 -9.91
CA GLY A 47 1.24 8.39 -8.95
C GLY A 47 2.31 8.03 -7.94
N GLU A 48 2.90 9.06 -7.36
CA GLU A 48 3.94 8.96 -6.35
C GLU A 48 3.66 9.92 -5.22
N THR A 49 4.17 9.61 -4.03
CA THR A 49 4.01 10.41 -2.82
C THR A 49 5.27 11.22 -2.52
N LEU A 50 5.17 12.22 -1.65
CA LEU A 50 6.33 13.03 -1.24
C LEU A 50 7.36 12.19 -0.48
N PHE A 51 6.89 11.26 0.32
CA PHE A 51 7.70 10.29 1.06
C PHE A 51 7.18 8.88 0.80
N LYS A 52 7.99 7.88 1.09
CA LYS A 52 7.60 6.47 0.97
C LYS A 52 8.16 5.66 2.14
N MET A 53 7.54 4.53 2.41
CA MET A 53 8.06 3.56 3.37
C MET A 53 8.96 2.56 2.64
N ASP A 54 10.11 2.26 3.23
CA ASP A 54 10.99 1.21 2.75
C ASP A 54 10.57 -0.17 3.30
N ASP A 55 11.33 -1.22 2.94
CA ASP A 55 11.05 -2.60 3.38
C ASP A 55 11.19 -2.80 4.89
N LYS A 56 11.83 -1.87 5.60
CA LYS A 56 11.95 -1.86 7.06
C LYS A 56 10.88 -1.02 7.74
N LEU A 57 9.90 -0.51 6.96
CA LEU A 57 8.83 0.37 7.40
C LEU A 57 9.36 1.72 7.92
N GLU A 58 10.51 2.15 7.42
CA GLU A 58 11.06 3.48 7.68
C GLU A 58 10.65 4.45 6.57
N VAL A 59 10.33 5.69 6.94
CA VAL A 59 9.96 6.73 5.99
C VAL A 59 11.19 7.32 5.33
N LYS A 60 11.19 7.38 4.00
CA LYS A 60 12.26 7.91 3.16
C LYS A 60 11.73 8.98 2.21
N PRO A 61 12.56 9.95 1.80
CA PRO A 61 12.21 10.88 0.73
C PRO A 61 11.88 10.17 -0.59
N TRP A 62 10.90 10.70 -1.31
CA TRP A 62 10.59 10.26 -2.68
C TRP A 62 10.48 11.46 -3.62
N LEU A 63 9.29 12.08 -3.78
CA LEU A 63 9.18 13.33 -4.55
C LEU A 63 9.77 14.54 -3.81
N ALA A 64 9.78 14.49 -2.49
CA ALA A 64 10.46 15.46 -1.66
C ALA A 64 11.93 15.05 -1.42
N GLU A 65 12.79 16.03 -1.19
CA GLU A 65 14.17 15.81 -0.73
C GLU A 65 14.24 15.70 0.79
N LYS A 66 13.49 16.56 1.49
CA LYS A 66 13.51 16.63 2.95
C LYS A 66 12.27 17.27 3.52
N ILE A 67 12.07 17.06 4.82
CA ILE A 67 11.07 17.72 5.64
C ILE A 67 11.72 18.21 6.94
N GLU A 68 11.36 19.40 7.37
CA GLU A 68 11.90 20.04 8.58
C GLU A 68 10.79 20.65 9.40
N ALA A 69 10.82 20.43 10.72
CA ALA A 69 9.93 21.15 11.64
C ALA A 69 10.42 22.61 11.79
N VAL A 70 9.55 23.55 11.47
CA VAL A 70 9.81 24.99 11.68
C VAL A 70 9.36 25.40 13.08
N SER A 71 8.25 24.81 13.52
CA SER A 71 7.69 24.95 14.86
C SER A 71 6.87 23.68 15.19
N ASP A 72 6.26 23.63 16.35
CA ASP A 72 5.39 22.52 16.75
C ASP A 72 4.19 22.32 15.79
N LEU A 73 3.76 23.38 15.11
CA LEU A 73 2.60 23.36 14.22
C LEU A 73 2.95 23.60 12.75
N GLU A 74 4.23 23.60 12.38
CA GLU A 74 4.63 23.97 11.02
C GLU A 74 5.75 23.08 10.50
N TRP A 75 5.51 22.52 9.31
CA TRP A 75 6.44 21.68 8.56
C TRP A 75 6.83 22.36 7.25
N LYS A 76 8.12 22.37 6.94
CA LYS A 76 8.68 22.85 5.69
C LYS A 76 9.19 21.65 4.89
N ILE A 77 8.72 21.53 3.66
CA ILE A 77 9.06 20.44 2.74
C ILE A 77 9.78 21.02 1.54
N THR A 78 10.94 20.47 1.21
CA THR A 78 11.68 20.82 0.00
C THR A 78 11.46 19.74 -1.05
N LEU A 79 10.96 20.11 -2.22
CA LEU A 79 10.68 19.21 -3.33
C LEU A 79 11.93 18.98 -4.19
N LYS A 80 12.01 17.81 -4.82
CA LYS A 80 12.97 17.57 -5.90
C LYS A 80 12.65 18.45 -7.08
N ASP A 81 13.69 19.00 -7.71
CA ASP A 81 13.54 19.99 -8.79
C ASP A 81 13.31 19.36 -10.18
N LYS A 82 13.70 18.10 -10.36
CA LYS A 82 13.70 17.42 -11.66
C LYS A 82 12.40 16.70 -12.02
N VAL A 83 11.38 16.77 -11.19
CA VAL A 83 10.13 16.00 -11.38
C VAL A 83 9.20 16.75 -12.33
N THR A 84 8.70 16.03 -13.33
CA THR A 84 7.61 16.48 -14.19
C THR A 84 6.39 15.57 -14.07
N PHE A 85 5.22 16.16 -14.24
CA PHE A 85 4.00 15.38 -14.44
C PHE A 85 4.00 14.72 -15.82
N GLN A 86 3.17 13.71 -15.99
CA GLN A 86 3.05 12.94 -17.24
C GLN A 86 2.52 13.76 -18.43
N ASN A 87 2.01 14.97 -18.20
CA ASN A 87 1.67 15.95 -19.24
C ASN A 87 2.84 16.90 -19.58
N GLY A 88 4.02 16.70 -18.99
CA GLY A 88 5.23 17.50 -19.22
C GLY A 88 5.36 18.73 -18.32
N GLU A 89 4.34 19.09 -17.54
CA GLU A 89 4.42 20.22 -16.62
C GLU A 89 5.33 19.91 -15.43
N LYS A 90 6.12 20.90 -15.00
CA LYS A 90 6.98 20.77 -13.83
C LYS A 90 6.14 20.61 -12.54
N MET A 91 6.55 19.71 -11.66
CA MET A 91 6.00 19.59 -10.31
C MET A 91 6.58 20.70 -9.41
N THR A 92 5.86 21.80 -9.28
CA THR A 92 6.22 22.93 -8.44
C THR A 92 5.54 22.82 -7.06
N GLY A 93 5.97 23.66 -6.11
CA GLY A 93 5.32 23.76 -4.81
C GLY A 93 3.83 24.12 -4.92
N GLU A 94 3.47 25.01 -5.83
CA GLU A 94 2.05 25.36 -6.08
C GLU A 94 1.23 24.17 -6.57
N LYS A 95 1.79 23.33 -7.43
CA LYS A 95 1.13 22.13 -7.92
C LYS A 95 0.94 21.10 -6.81
N VAL A 96 1.94 20.92 -5.95
CA VAL A 96 1.85 20.02 -4.79
C VAL A 96 0.83 20.54 -3.79
N LYS A 97 0.84 21.83 -3.50
CA LYS A 97 -0.17 22.49 -2.65
C LYS A 97 -1.58 22.21 -3.17
N ALA A 98 -1.82 22.43 -4.45
CA ALA A 98 -3.14 22.19 -5.07
C ALA A 98 -3.58 20.73 -4.94
N SER A 99 -2.66 19.78 -5.14
CA SER A 99 -2.94 18.35 -4.98
C SER A 99 -3.31 17.98 -3.54
N LEU A 100 -2.57 18.48 -2.56
CA LEU A 100 -2.85 18.24 -1.14
C LEU A 100 -4.12 18.93 -0.65
N GLU A 101 -4.41 20.14 -1.12
CA GLU A 101 -5.67 20.84 -0.81
C GLU A 101 -6.88 20.08 -1.38
N ARG A 102 -6.76 19.56 -2.59
CA ARG A 102 -7.78 18.68 -3.18
C ARG A 102 -7.97 17.42 -2.32
N LEU A 103 -6.87 16.80 -1.89
CA LEU A 103 -6.93 15.61 -1.05
C LEU A 103 -7.76 15.85 0.23
N ILE A 104 -7.42 16.87 1.00
CA ILE A 104 -8.11 17.14 2.28
C ILE A 104 -9.55 17.59 2.09
N LYS A 105 -9.89 18.16 0.94
CA LYS A 105 -11.26 18.50 0.58
C LYS A 105 -12.09 17.29 0.17
N THR A 106 -11.47 16.31 -0.47
CA THR A 106 -12.12 15.12 -1.04
C THR A 106 -12.19 13.96 -0.05
N SER A 107 -11.14 13.76 0.74
CA SER A 107 -11.00 12.63 1.67
C SER A 107 -11.13 13.09 3.12
N GLU A 108 -12.23 12.72 3.76
CA GLU A 108 -12.42 12.96 5.19
C GLU A 108 -11.35 12.25 6.03
N ARG A 109 -10.93 11.05 5.62
CA ARG A 109 -9.89 10.28 6.28
C ARG A 109 -8.56 11.02 6.27
N ALA A 110 -8.12 11.52 5.11
CA ALA A 110 -6.88 12.29 5.00
C ALA A 110 -6.95 13.61 5.79
N ALA A 111 -8.07 14.32 5.70
CA ALA A 111 -8.28 15.55 6.45
C ALA A 111 -8.19 15.33 7.97
N SER A 112 -8.82 14.26 8.46
CA SER A 112 -8.79 13.88 9.87
C SER A 112 -7.39 13.45 10.32
N ASP A 113 -6.73 12.59 9.53
CA ASP A 113 -5.39 12.09 9.84
C ASP A 113 -4.35 13.21 9.91
N MET A 114 -4.35 14.10 8.93
CA MET A 114 -3.33 15.14 8.79
C MET A 114 -3.55 16.34 9.69
N GLY A 115 -4.80 16.75 9.91
CA GLY A 115 -5.13 17.93 10.70
C GLY A 115 -4.53 19.22 10.15
N ILE A 116 -4.49 19.37 8.81
CA ILE A 116 -3.92 20.54 8.16
C ILE A 116 -4.82 21.77 8.34
N ASP A 117 -4.23 22.86 8.79
CA ASP A 117 -4.87 24.17 8.88
C ASP A 117 -4.71 24.96 7.57
N SER A 118 -3.48 25.07 7.07
CA SER A 118 -3.18 25.78 5.83
C SER A 118 -1.93 25.23 5.14
N ILE A 119 -1.86 25.44 3.83
CA ILE A 119 -0.69 25.09 3.03
C ILE A 119 -0.29 26.35 2.24
N SER A 120 1.01 26.63 2.22
CA SER A 120 1.58 27.67 1.37
C SER A 120 2.73 27.08 0.55
N ALA A 121 3.04 27.72 -0.58
CA ALA A 121 4.11 27.27 -1.45
C ALA A 121 4.86 28.45 -2.05
N GLU A 122 6.18 28.29 -2.18
CA GLU A 122 7.06 29.23 -2.86
C GLU A 122 8.15 28.42 -3.56
N GLY A 123 8.18 28.50 -4.89
CA GLY A 123 9.12 27.71 -5.70
C GLY A 123 8.94 26.21 -5.45
N GLN A 124 9.99 25.55 -5.00
CA GLN A 124 10.03 24.13 -4.65
C GLN A 124 9.85 23.88 -3.14
N THR A 125 9.41 24.85 -2.40
CA THR A 125 9.16 24.74 -0.96
C THR A 125 7.65 24.75 -0.69
N VAL A 126 7.20 23.78 0.08
CA VAL A 126 5.81 23.68 0.57
C VAL A 126 5.85 23.74 2.10
N THR A 127 5.04 24.62 2.66
CA THR A 127 4.89 24.78 4.11
C THR A 127 3.50 24.35 4.54
N ILE A 128 3.43 23.43 5.48
CA ILE A 128 2.18 22.90 6.02
C ILE A 128 2.03 23.35 7.49
N LYS A 129 0.95 24.06 7.78
CA LYS A 129 0.54 24.37 9.15
C LYS A 129 -0.56 23.42 9.58
N THR A 130 -0.43 22.89 10.79
CA THR A 130 -1.40 21.96 11.36
C THR A 130 -2.18 22.60 12.52
N LYS A 131 -3.39 22.10 12.77
CA LYS A 131 -4.27 22.57 13.85
C LYS A 131 -3.77 22.15 15.23
N ALA A 132 -3.06 21.04 15.30
CA ALA A 132 -2.45 20.49 16.49
C ALA A 132 -1.07 19.91 16.12
N VAL A 133 -0.26 19.60 17.12
CA VAL A 133 1.05 18.97 16.91
C VAL A 133 0.88 17.68 16.12
N GLN A 134 1.62 17.55 15.00
CA GLN A 134 1.55 16.40 14.11
C GLN A 134 2.96 15.86 13.84
N PRO A 135 3.47 14.96 14.72
CA PRO A 135 4.86 14.48 14.62
C PRO A 135 5.09 13.50 13.49
N ILE A 136 4.03 12.92 12.92
CA ILE A 136 4.12 11.91 11.87
C ILE A 136 3.72 12.43 10.49
N MET A 137 3.91 13.72 10.23
CA MET A 137 3.54 14.30 8.92
C MET A 137 4.20 13.60 7.75
N ALA A 138 5.49 13.25 7.85
CA ALA A 138 6.19 12.52 6.79
C ALA A 138 5.57 11.14 6.51
N ASN A 139 5.11 10.43 7.55
CA ASN A 139 4.40 9.15 7.41
C ASN A 139 3.06 9.34 6.69
N LEU A 140 2.33 10.39 7.02
CA LEU A 140 1.05 10.71 6.37
C LEU A 140 1.25 11.11 4.90
N LEU A 141 2.35 11.77 4.59
CA LEU A 141 2.74 12.11 3.21
C LEU A 141 3.37 10.93 2.46
N ALA A 142 3.53 9.79 3.10
CA ALA A 142 3.86 8.50 2.50
C ALA A 142 2.61 7.63 2.28
N GLU A 143 1.48 7.98 2.87
CA GLU A 143 0.21 7.28 2.64
C GLU A 143 -0.20 7.41 1.17
N PRO A 144 -0.61 6.32 0.52
CA PRO A 144 -0.95 6.35 -0.91
C PRO A 144 -2.04 7.35 -1.30
N TYR A 145 -2.96 7.70 -0.39
CA TYR A 145 -3.96 8.73 -0.67
C TYR A 145 -3.33 10.10 -0.98
N SER A 146 -2.11 10.33 -0.50
CA SER A 146 -1.40 11.61 -0.72
C SER A 146 -0.60 11.65 -2.03
N ALA A 147 -0.74 10.66 -2.91
CA ALA A 147 -0.09 10.68 -4.21
C ALA A 147 -0.37 11.99 -4.94
N ILE A 148 0.69 12.60 -5.45
CA ILE A 148 0.60 13.93 -6.08
C ILE A 148 0.09 13.81 -7.50
N VAL A 149 -1.00 14.50 -7.78
CA VAL A 149 -1.61 14.56 -9.11
C VAL A 149 -1.71 16.00 -9.58
N ASN A 150 -1.64 16.20 -10.91
CA ASN A 150 -1.91 17.51 -11.50
C ASN A 150 -3.40 17.77 -11.47
N THR A 151 -3.82 18.84 -10.78
CA THR A 151 -5.23 19.18 -10.61
C THR A 151 -5.73 20.17 -11.64
N THR A 152 -4.89 20.58 -12.61
CA THR A 152 -5.23 21.59 -13.62
C THR A 152 -5.54 20.98 -14.99
N GLY A 153 -6.43 21.63 -15.74
CA GLY A 153 -6.76 21.25 -17.11
C GLY A 153 -7.65 20.03 -17.25
N LYS A 154 -7.76 19.54 -18.47
CA LYS A 154 -8.58 18.37 -18.86
C LYS A 154 -8.01 17.03 -18.35
N SER A 155 -6.85 17.05 -17.75
CA SER A 155 -6.09 15.88 -17.31
C SER A 155 -6.46 15.39 -15.91
N ALA A 156 -7.34 16.07 -15.20
CA ALA A 156 -7.79 15.69 -13.86
C ALA A 156 -8.92 14.65 -13.90
N SER A 157 -8.74 13.57 -14.66
CA SER A 157 -9.71 12.47 -14.72
C SER A 157 -9.41 11.45 -13.59
N ASP A 158 -10.44 10.98 -12.90
CA ASP A 158 -10.36 9.92 -11.89
C ASP A 158 -9.88 8.59 -12.47
N LYS A 159 -10.21 8.29 -13.73
CA LYS A 159 -9.79 7.06 -14.42
C LYS A 159 -8.37 7.12 -14.96
N ALA A 160 -7.92 8.31 -15.36
CA ALA A 160 -6.60 8.56 -15.93
C ALA A 160 -5.98 9.82 -15.32
N PRO A 161 -5.74 9.86 -13.99
CA PRO A 161 -5.14 11.02 -13.36
C PRO A 161 -3.73 11.24 -13.88
N VAL A 162 -3.33 12.49 -13.99
CA VAL A 162 -1.98 12.88 -14.37
C VAL A 162 -1.12 12.93 -13.12
N GLY A 163 -0.32 11.89 -12.93
CA GLY A 163 0.65 11.79 -11.85
C GLY A 163 2.07 12.07 -12.32
N THR A 164 3.02 11.67 -11.50
CA THR A 164 4.46 11.81 -11.74
C THR A 164 5.15 10.49 -12.03
N GLY A 165 4.42 9.39 -11.97
CA GLY A 165 4.97 8.03 -12.01
C GLY A 165 5.47 7.60 -13.39
N PRO A 166 6.09 6.42 -13.46
CA PRO A 166 6.68 5.91 -14.70
C PRO A 166 5.66 5.48 -15.76
N TYR A 167 4.39 5.35 -15.42
CA TYR A 167 3.34 4.87 -16.33
C TYR A 167 2.10 5.76 -16.33
N MET A 168 1.54 5.96 -17.51
CA MET A 168 0.32 6.72 -17.76
C MET A 168 -0.81 5.78 -18.09
N VAL A 169 -2.00 6.01 -17.53
CA VAL A 169 -3.21 5.28 -17.93
C VAL A 169 -3.66 5.73 -19.31
N THR A 170 -3.75 4.80 -20.26
CA THR A 170 -4.29 5.07 -21.61
C THR A 170 -5.70 4.54 -21.78
N LYS A 171 -6.09 3.52 -21.01
CA LYS A 171 -7.45 2.98 -21.00
C LYS A 171 -7.75 2.40 -19.63
N TYR A 172 -8.93 2.67 -19.13
CA TYR A 172 -9.43 2.12 -17.87
C TYR A 172 -10.83 1.58 -18.05
N THR A 173 -11.00 0.27 -17.79
CA THR A 173 -12.29 -0.39 -17.91
C THR A 173 -12.66 -0.98 -16.54
N PRO A 174 -13.63 -0.37 -15.82
CA PRO A 174 -14.08 -0.89 -14.54
C PRO A 174 -14.40 -2.39 -14.60
N GLU A 175 -14.06 -3.12 -13.54
CA GLU A 175 -14.28 -4.57 -13.41
C GLU A 175 -13.53 -5.45 -14.44
N SER A 176 -12.68 -4.88 -15.25
CA SER A 176 -11.93 -5.61 -16.29
C SER A 176 -10.42 -5.40 -16.20
N GLY A 177 -9.96 -4.18 -16.33
CA GLY A 177 -8.53 -3.89 -16.28
C GLY A 177 -8.16 -2.51 -16.79
N ALA A 178 -6.86 -2.30 -16.96
CA ALA A 178 -6.32 -1.04 -17.43
C ALA A 178 -5.16 -1.29 -18.41
N GLU A 179 -4.94 -0.34 -19.29
CA GLU A 179 -3.78 -0.27 -20.15
C GLU A 179 -2.97 0.97 -19.77
N LEU A 180 -1.66 0.79 -19.63
CA LEU A 180 -0.73 1.85 -19.27
C LEU A 180 0.42 1.88 -20.28
N LYS A 181 0.95 3.08 -20.46
CA LYS A 181 2.10 3.35 -21.33
C LYS A 181 3.20 3.99 -20.50
N ALA A 182 4.45 3.59 -20.72
CA ALA A 182 5.61 4.20 -20.10
C ALA A 182 5.66 5.71 -20.38
N TYR A 183 5.96 6.49 -19.36
CA TYR A 183 6.25 7.93 -19.47
C TYR A 183 7.74 8.10 -19.75
N ASP A 184 8.08 8.50 -20.97
CA ASP A 184 9.48 8.55 -21.41
C ASP A 184 10.34 9.56 -20.63
N ASP A 185 9.75 10.66 -20.18
CA ASP A 185 10.44 11.71 -19.43
C ASP A 185 10.31 11.52 -17.90
N TYR A 186 10.06 10.29 -17.47
CA TYR A 186 10.01 9.97 -16.04
C TYR A 186 11.29 10.38 -15.33
N TRP A 187 11.15 11.10 -14.22
CA TRP A 187 12.27 11.76 -13.52
C TRP A 187 13.32 10.79 -12.96
N ASP A 188 12.98 9.54 -12.71
CA ASP A 188 13.87 8.51 -12.15
C ASP A 188 14.28 7.45 -13.18
N GLY A 189 14.29 7.82 -14.45
CA GLY A 189 14.81 7.00 -15.52
C GLY A 189 13.76 6.34 -16.41
N LYS A 190 14.21 5.93 -17.59
CA LYS A 190 13.35 5.29 -18.60
C LYS A 190 13.00 3.87 -18.21
N GLN A 191 11.74 3.51 -18.39
CA GLN A 191 11.26 2.16 -18.12
C GLN A 191 11.62 1.20 -19.27
N LYS A 192 11.95 -0.04 -18.91
CA LYS A 192 12.29 -1.10 -19.88
C LYS A 192 11.07 -1.70 -20.56
N VAL A 193 9.93 -1.69 -19.90
CA VAL A 193 8.66 -2.20 -20.42
C VAL A 193 7.84 -1.01 -20.90
N ALA A 194 7.56 -0.97 -22.21
CA ALA A 194 6.88 0.16 -22.84
C ALA A 194 5.39 0.22 -22.51
N ASN A 195 4.74 -0.92 -22.36
CA ASN A 195 3.30 -1.02 -22.12
C ASN A 195 3.01 -2.01 -21.00
N LEU A 196 2.05 -1.66 -20.15
CA LEU A 196 1.53 -2.54 -19.11
C LEU A 196 0.04 -2.76 -19.35
N LYS A 197 -0.38 -4.02 -19.18
CA LYS A 197 -1.79 -4.39 -19.10
C LYS A 197 -2.08 -4.89 -17.70
N ILE A 198 -3.08 -4.32 -17.07
CA ILE A 198 -3.61 -4.80 -15.80
C ILE A 198 -4.87 -5.59 -16.08
N LYS A 199 -4.91 -6.85 -15.66
CA LYS A 199 -6.10 -7.70 -15.78
C LYS A 199 -6.64 -8.02 -14.40
N TYR A 200 -7.94 -7.83 -14.24
CA TYR A 200 -8.64 -8.15 -13.00
C TYR A 200 -9.24 -9.55 -13.08
N PHE A 201 -9.03 -10.33 -12.02
CA PHE A 201 -9.59 -11.66 -11.86
C PHE A 201 -10.39 -11.70 -10.55
N SER A 202 -11.69 -11.81 -10.63
CA SER A 202 -12.54 -11.96 -9.45
C SER A 202 -12.41 -13.34 -8.80
N ASP A 203 -12.01 -14.35 -9.59
CA ASP A 203 -11.78 -15.72 -9.13
C ASP A 203 -10.28 -15.98 -8.93
N PRO A 204 -9.84 -16.25 -7.69
CA PRO A 204 -8.45 -16.58 -7.40
C PRO A 204 -7.93 -17.84 -8.13
N THR A 205 -8.80 -18.79 -8.47
CA THR A 205 -8.42 -19.98 -9.25
C THR A 205 -8.10 -19.62 -10.69
N ALA A 206 -8.86 -18.70 -11.27
CA ALA A 206 -8.64 -18.22 -12.62
C ALA A 206 -7.30 -17.50 -12.79
N ILE A 207 -6.88 -16.73 -11.79
CA ILE A 207 -5.60 -16.01 -11.86
C ILE A 207 -4.39 -16.95 -11.86
N SER A 208 -4.45 -18.05 -11.11
CA SER A 208 -3.40 -19.08 -11.15
C SER A 208 -3.34 -19.77 -12.50
N ALA A 209 -4.48 -20.11 -13.08
CA ALA A 209 -4.55 -20.68 -14.42
C ALA A 209 -3.99 -19.73 -15.50
N ALA A 210 -4.30 -18.44 -15.40
CA ALA A 210 -3.79 -17.42 -16.30
C ALA A 210 -2.26 -17.27 -16.24
N LEU A 211 -1.68 -17.41 -15.05
CA LEU A 211 -0.23 -17.41 -14.87
C LEU A 211 0.41 -18.64 -15.53
N LYS A 212 -0.16 -19.82 -15.34
CA LYS A 212 0.35 -21.05 -15.96
C LYS A 212 0.24 -21.06 -17.48
N SER A 213 -0.85 -20.54 -18.02
CA SER A 213 -1.08 -20.45 -19.47
C SER A 213 -0.30 -19.31 -20.14
N LYS A 214 0.40 -18.48 -19.35
CA LYS A 214 1.09 -17.26 -19.81
C LYS A 214 0.14 -16.18 -20.36
N GLU A 215 -1.12 -16.21 -20.00
CA GLU A 215 -2.06 -15.11 -20.25
C GLU A 215 -1.63 -13.86 -19.48
N VAL A 216 -1.07 -14.04 -18.28
CA VAL A 216 -0.42 -13.00 -17.51
C VAL A 216 1.04 -13.36 -17.25
N ASP A 217 1.91 -12.36 -17.19
CA ASP A 217 3.35 -12.50 -16.92
C ASP A 217 3.66 -12.48 -15.43
N ALA A 218 2.84 -11.79 -14.67
CA ALA A 218 2.98 -11.66 -13.23
C ALA A 218 1.60 -11.62 -12.57
N VAL A 219 1.56 -11.99 -11.30
CA VAL A 219 0.35 -11.95 -10.47
C VAL A 219 0.66 -11.25 -9.16
N TYR A 220 -0.21 -10.33 -8.77
CA TYR A 220 -0.22 -9.73 -7.44
C TYR A 220 -1.40 -10.29 -6.64
N GLY A 221 -1.11 -10.81 -5.44
CA GLY A 221 -2.15 -11.35 -4.57
C GLY A 221 -2.55 -12.79 -4.87
N LEU A 222 -1.60 -13.61 -5.35
CA LEU A 222 -1.83 -15.04 -5.52
C LEU A 222 -2.26 -15.66 -4.19
N PRO A 223 -3.32 -16.49 -4.16
CA PRO A 223 -3.73 -17.17 -2.94
C PRO A 223 -2.59 -17.98 -2.31
N TYR A 224 -2.46 -17.93 -1.00
CA TYR A 224 -1.39 -18.63 -0.28
C TYR A 224 -1.36 -20.13 -0.54
N ALA A 225 -2.53 -20.73 -0.74
CA ALA A 225 -2.64 -22.16 -1.06
C ALA A 225 -1.93 -22.54 -2.37
N ASN A 226 -1.75 -21.60 -3.29
CA ASN A 226 -1.13 -21.83 -4.59
C ASN A 226 0.38 -21.57 -4.60
N LEU A 227 0.94 -21.00 -3.54
CA LEU A 227 2.38 -20.66 -3.50
C LEU A 227 3.28 -21.89 -3.65
N SER A 228 2.93 -23.00 -3.04
CA SER A 228 3.72 -24.24 -3.11
C SER A 228 3.86 -24.76 -4.55
N THR A 229 2.87 -24.53 -5.40
CA THR A 229 2.91 -24.91 -6.82
C THR A 229 4.04 -24.20 -7.57
N TYR A 230 4.33 -22.96 -7.21
CA TYR A 230 5.32 -22.11 -7.89
C TYR A 230 6.67 -22.07 -7.17
N ALA A 231 6.71 -22.33 -5.86
CA ALA A 231 7.92 -22.21 -5.05
C ALA A 231 9.06 -23.14 -5.49
N SER A 232 8.73 -24.33 -5.99
CA SER A 232 9.69 -25.33 -6.44
C SER A 232 9.95 -25.30 -7.96
N ASP A 233 9.23 -24.47 -8.69
CA ASP A 233 9.35 -24.39 -10.16
C ASP A 233 10.32 -23.26 -10.54
N LYS A 234 11.40 -23.65 -11.25
CA LYS A 234 12.46 -22.73 -11.72
C LYS A 234 11.96 -21.65 -12.69
N ASN A 235 10.82 -21.88 -13.34
CA ASN A 235 10.25 -20.94 -14.31
C ASN A 235 9.55 -19.75 -13.63
N TYR A 236 9.35 -19.82 -12.31
CA TYR A 236 8.65 -18.79 -11.56
C TYR A 236 9.54 -18.21 -10.46
N LYS A 237 9.33 -16.93 -10.20
CA LYS A 237 9.95 -16.22 -9.09
C LYS A 237 8.85 -15.70 -8.16
N ILE A 238 8.98 -16.03 -6.87
CA ILE A 238 8.12 -15.47 -5.84
C ILE A 238 8.85 -14.30 -5.18
N SER A 239 8.18 -13.15 -5.10
CA SER A 239 8.61 -12.02 -4.30
C SER A 239 7.64 -11.88 -3.13
N GLU A 240 8.16 -12.00 -1.92
CA GLU A 240 7.38 -11.94 -0.69
C GLU A 240 8.12 -11.06 0.32
N VAL A 241 7.42 -10.09 0.88
CA VAL A 241 7.95 -9.18 1.89
C VAL A 241 7.00 -9.15 3.07
N GLU A 242 7.53 -9.26 4.28
CA GLU A 242 6.76 -9.12 5.51
C GLU A 242 6.26 -7.67 5.63
N GLY A 243 4.94 -7.52 5.75
CA GLY A 243 4.29 -6.22 5.90
C GLY A 243 3.84 -5.95 7.31
N SER A 244 3.15 -4.82 7.48
CA SER A 244 2.57 -4.40 8.76
C SER A 244 1.09 -4.78 8.92
N ARG A 245 0.50 -5.40 7.89
CA ARG A 245 -0.91 -5.83 7.96
C ARG A 245 -1.05 -7.00 8.93
N TYR A 246 -2.04 -6.92 9.78
CA TYR A 246 -2.39 -8.01 10.69
C TYR A 246 -3.88 -8.35 10.58
N LEU A 247 -4.21 -9.59 10.91
CA LEU A 247 -5.59 -10.03 11.06
C LEU A 247 -5.95 -9.97 12.53
N ALA A 248 -7.09 -9.37 12.82
CA ALA A 248 -7.58 -9.23 14.18
C ALA A 248 -9.09 -9.43 14.22
N TYR A 249 -9.60 -9.84 15.36
CA TYR A 249 -11.00 -9.74 15.68
C TYR A 249 -11.18 -8.74 16.82
N TYR A 250 -12.29 -8.04 16.80
CA TYR A 250 -12.63 -7.02 17.78
C TYR A 250 -13.79 -7.48 18.61
N TYR A 251 -13.69 -7.28 19.92
CA TYR A 251 -14.74 -7.63 20.83
C TYR A 251 -15.79 -6.52 20.92
N ASN A 252 -17.06 -6.89 20.81
CA ASN A 252 -18.16 -5.98 21.14
C ASN A 252 -18.40 -6.02 22.65
N PHE A 253 -17.92 -5.02 23.37
CA PHE A 253 -18.01 -4.96 24.83
C PHE A 253 -19.44 -4.78 25.37
N GLU A 254 -20.43 -4.51 24.53
CA GLU A 254 -21.84 -4.55 24.93
C GLU A 254 -22.35 -5.98 25.11
N ASN A 255 -21.66 -6.97 24.54
CA ASN A 255 -21.96 -8.37 24.78
C ASN A 255 -21.41 -8.78 26.15
N PRO A 256 -22.30 -9.30 27.07
CA PRO A 256 -21.88 -9.59 28.43
C PRO A 256 -20.82 -10.67 28.56
N TYR A 257 -20.74 -11.61 27.63
CA TYR A 257 -19.68 -12.64 27.64
C TYR A 257 -18.31 -12.04 27.38
N VAL A 258 -18.15 -11.26 26.32
CA VAL A 258 -16.88 -10.67 25.95
C VAL A 258 -16.53 -9.43 26.75
N ALA A 259 -17.46 -8.87 27.51
CA ALA A 259 -17.18 -7.83 28.51
C ALA A 259 -16.37 -8.40 29.69
N ASP A 260 -16.45 -9.70 29.93
CA ASP A 260 -15.68 -10.40 30.96
C ASP A 260 -14.22 -10.59 30.49
N ASP A 261 -13.28 -10.06 31.25
CA ASP A 261 -11.86 -10.12 30.94
C ASP A 261 -11.33 -11.58 30.88
N LYS A 262 -11.76 -12.44 31.79
CA LYS A 262 -11.34 -13.85 31.80
C LYS A 262 -11.85 -14.61 30.59
N PHE A 263 -13.06 -14.28 30.14
CA PHE A 263 -13.63 -14.87 28.93
C PHE A 263 -12.80 -14.47 27.69
N ARG A 264 -12.42 -13.20 27.55
CA ARG A 264 -11.56 -12.75 26.46
C ARG A 264 -10.19 -13.40 26.50
N GLN A 265 -9.57 -13.50 27.67
CA GLN A 265 -8.29 -14.20 27.85
C GLN A 265 -8.39 -15.68 27.49
N ALA A 266 -9.50 -16.33 27.82
CA ALA A 266 -9.74 -17.71 27.43
C ALA A 266 -9.82 -17.86 25.90
N LEU A 267 -10.54 -16.98 25.22
CA LEU A 267 -10.62 -16.97 23.76
C LEU A 267 -9.24 -16.76 23.11
N ASP A 268 -8.45 -15.83 23.61
CA ASP A 268 -7.07 -15.63 23.14
C ASP A 268 -6.18 -16.87 23.32
N SER A 269 -6.36 -17.59 24.41
CA SER A 269 -5.62 -18.82 24.70
C SER A 269 -6.02 -19.99 23.80
N LEU A 270 -7.13 -19.90 23.08
CA LEU A 270 -7.61 -20.92 22.14
C LEU A 270 -7.15 -20.68 20.69
N VAL A 271 -6.49 -19.58 20.41
CA VAL A 271 -6.00 -19.25 19.05
C VAL A 271 -4.61 -19.83 18.84
N ASP A 272 -4.52 -20.89 18.06
CA ASP A 272 -3.27 -21.51 17.67
C ASP A 272 -2.65 -20.82 16.45
N LYS A 273 -2.02 -19.67 16.69
CA LYS A 273 -1.45 -18.81 15.64
C LYS A 273 -0.39 -19.52 14.82
N LYS A 274 0.42 -20.39 15.45
CA LYS A 274 1.48 -21.11 14.76
C LYS A 274 0.91 -22.10 13.75
N THR A 275 -0.09 -22.87 14.14
CA THR A 275 -0.73 -23.84 13.24
C THR A 275 -1.47 -23.11 12.10
N TYR A 276 -2.13 -22.00 12.39
CA TYR A 276 -2.78 -21.19 11.33
C TYR A 276 -1.74 -20.66 10.34
N SER A 277 -0.63 -20.12 10.81
CA SER A 277 0.46 -19.65 9.95
C SER A 277 0.97 -20.76 9.03
N GLU A 278 1.24 -21.92 9.57
CA GLU A 278 1.83 -23.05 8.83
C GLU A 278 0.81 -23.72 7.89
N SER A 279 -0.42 -23.94 8.35
CA SER A 279 -1.42 -24.74 7.62
C SER A 279 -2.29 -23.94 6.67
N LEU A 280 -2.77 -22.77 7.10
CA LEU A 280 -3.66 -21.94 6.28
C LEU A 280 -2.88 -20.97 5.39
N PHE A 281 -1.85 -20.36 5.91
CA PHE A 281 -1.05 -19.37 5.19
C PHE A 281 0.23 -19.94 4.59
N LYS A 282 0.48 -21.23 4.74
CA LYS A 282 1.66 -21.93 4.18
C LYS A 282 2.99 -21.25 4.55
N GLY A 283 3.07 -20.71 5.76
CA GLY A 283 4.25 -19.99 6.25
C GLY A 283 4.35 -18.53 5.82
N SER A 284 3.39 -18.02 5.06
CA SER A 284 3.37 -16.61 4.59
C SER A 284 2.85 -15.62 5.61
N ALA A 285 2.38 -16.07 6.76
CA ALA A 285 1.97 -15.22 7.87
C ALA A 285 2.84 -15.48 9.09
N VAL A 286 3.14 -14.43 9.83
CA VAL A 286 3.90 -14.51 11.09
C VAL A 286 2.91 -14.48 12.26
N PRO A 287 3.02 -15.38 13.25
CA PRO A 287 2.19 -15.30 14.45
C PRO A 287 2.34 -13.93 15.13
N ALA A 288 1.26 -13.16 15.19
CA ALA A 288 1.29 -11.83 15.76
C ALA A 288 1.36 -11.90 17.30
N VAL A 289 2.13 -10.99 17.89
CA VAL A 289 2.21 -10.81 19.35
C VAL A 289 1.47 -9.57 19.83
N GLY A 290 1.09 -8.70 18.90
CA GLY A 290 0.37 -7.46 19.11
C GLY A 290 0.05 -6.80 17.77
N PRO A 291 -0.49 -5.59 17.78
CA PRO A 291 -0.93 -4.91 16.54
C PRO A 291 0.24 -4.37 15.70
N PHE A 292 1.47 -4.48 16.19
CA PHE A 292 2.66 -4.00 15.48
C PHE A 292 3.68 -5.11 15.29
N PRO A 293 4.34 -5.18 14.12
CA PRO A 293 5.45 -6.12 13.90
C PRO A 293 6.56 -5.93 14.93
N LYS A 294 7.22 -7.03 15.30
CA LYS A 294 8.28 -7.02 16.31
C LYS A 294 9.47 -6.10 15.98
N GLY A 295 9.66 -5.75 14.71
CA GLY A 295 10.74 -4.85 14.27
C GLY A 295 10.60 -3.41 14.74
N PHE A 296 9.40 -2.97 15.14
CA PHE A 296 9.22 -1.64 15.71
C PHE A 296 9.73 -1.60 17.15
N ALA A 297 10.43 -0.52 17.49
CA ALA A 297 11.01 -0.34 18.83
C ALA A 297 9.97 -0.35 19.96
N PHE A 298 8.74 0.08 19.66
CA PHE A 298 7.62 0.12 20.61
C PHE A 298 6.74 -1.13 20.60
N ALA A 299 7.03 -2.09 19.71
CA ALA A 299 6.21 -3.29 19.57
C ALA A 299 6.44 -4.28 20.72
N LEU A 300 5.38 -5.00 21.09
CA LEU A 300 5.49 -6.13 21.99
C LEU A 300 6.41 -7.21 21.38
N GLN A 301 7.26 -7.80 22.20
CA GLN A 301 8.20 -8.84 21.76
C GLN A 301 7.69 -10.25 22.08
N LYS A 302 6.75 -10.38 23.00
CA LYS A 302 6.16 -11.64 23.43
C LYS A 302 4.64 -11.55 23.44
N SER A 303 3.98 -12.64 23.12
CA SER A 303 2.53 -12.75 23.25
C SER A 303 2.12 -12.69 24.72
N VAL A 304 1.09 -11.92 25.02
CA VAL A 304 0.50 -11.84 26.36
C VAL A 304 -0.23 -13.13 26.70
N HIS A 305 -0.88 -13.74 25.73
CA HIS A 305 -1.60 -15.00 25.86
C HIS A 305 -1.15 -15.96 24.77
N GLU A 306 -0.50 -17.07 25.19
CA GLU A 306 -0.10 -18.12 24.26
C GLU A 306 -1.21 -19.18 24.15
N PHE A 307 -1.18 -19.92 23.03
CA PHE A 307 -2.09 -21.06 22.84
C PHE A 307 -1.95 -22.07 23.96
N ASN A 308 -3.01 -22.26 24.72
CA ASN A 308 -3.07 -23.18 25.86
C ASN A 308 -4.52 -23.52 26.20
N VAL A 309 -4.94 -24.71 25.78
CA VAL A 309 -6.34 -25.15 25.97
C VAL A 309 -6.68 -25.33 27.46
N ASP A 310 -5.76 -25.89 28.26
CA ASP A 310 -5.98 -26.10 29.69
C ASP A 310 -6.12 -24.78 30.44
N LYS A 311 -5.31 -23.77 30.10
CA LYS A 311 -5.44 -22.41 30.63
C LYS A 311 -6.78 -21.79 30.27
N ALA A 312 -7.24 -21.97 29.04
CA ALA A 312 -8.55 -21.48 28.60
C ALA A 312 -9.69 -22.09 29.42
N LYS A 313 -9.67 -23.39 29.61
CA LYS A 313 -10.66 -24.11 30.45
C LYS A 313 -10.66 -23.59 31.89
N LYS A 314 -9.49 -23.40 32.48
CA LYS A 314 -9.35 -22.86 33.82
C LYS A 314 -9.93 -21.44 33.93
N LEU A 315 -9.63 -20.57 32.97
CA LEU A 315 -10.16 -19.21 32.92
C LEU A 315 -11.69 -19.19 32.79
N LEU A 316 -12.25 -20.08 31.97
CA LEU A 316 -13.69 -20.22 31.83
C LEU A 316 -14.35 -20.72 33.13
N ASP A 317 -13.74 -21.67 33.80
CA ASP A 317 -14.23 -22.16 35.10
C ASP A 317 -14.20 -21.03 36.16
N GLU A 318 -13.12 -20.27 36.22
CA GLU A 318 -12.99 -19.11 37.12
C GLU A 318 -14.02 -18.01 36.83
N ALA A 319 -14.41 -17.87 35.55
CA ALA A 319 -15.44 -16.92 35.12
C ALA A 319 -16.87 -17.44 35.31
N GLY A 320 -17.04 -18.68 35.79
CA GLY A 320 -18.33 -19.28 36.05
C GLY A 320 -18.98 -20.05 34.92
N TYR A 321 -18.24 -20.30 33.83
CA TYR A 321 -18.71 -21.13 32.72
C TYR A 321 -18.34 -22.60 32.96
N LYS A 322 -19.31 -23.49 32.79
CA LYS A 322 -19.12 -24.93 32.96
C LYS A 322 -19.40 -25.68 31.67
#